data_76db9cfd79e700eca07ae7f74db44155
#
_entry.id   76db9cfd79e700eca07ae7f74db44155
#
_cell.length_a   1.000
_cell.length_b   1.000
_cell.length_c   1.000
_cell.angle_alpha   90.00
_cell.angle_beta   90.00
_cell.angle_gamma   90.00
#
_symmetry.space_group_name_H-M   'P 1'
#
loop_
_entity.id
_entity.type
_entity.pdbx_description
1 polymer ?
#
loop_
_entity_poly.entity_id
_entity_poly.type
_entity_poly.pdbx_seq_one_letter_code
_entity_poly.pdbx_strand_id
1 'polypeptide(L)'
;MLYYLKKYPISLTIIAVVIYLSFFKPPSLEVGKIVGIDKVAHLCMYAGLSGMLWIEFLRNHRKYDDVLWHAWIGAVLCPVLMSGAIELLQEYCTTYRGGDWFDFLANICGVTLATLFSYFVLRPWIMKRKIGICLLYTSPSPR
;
A
#
# COMPACT_ATOMS: atom_id res chain seq x y z
N MET A 1 -12.70 10.07 -12.11
CA MET A 1 -12.43 8.62 -11.98
C MET A 1 -11.29 8.14 -12.88
N LEU A 2 -11.33 8.34 -14.18
CA LEU A 2 -10.26 7.93 -15.12
C LEU A 2 -8.83 8.43 -14.76
N TYR A 3 -8.71 9.57 -14.11
CA TYR A 3 -7.43 10.13 -13.70
C TYR A 3 -6.69 9.24 -12.67
N TYR A 4 -7.40 8.77 -11.65
CA TYR A 4 -6.82 7.89 -10.63
C TYR A 4 -6.52 6.49 -11.17
N LEU A 5 -7.36 5.95 -12.05
CA LEU A 5 -7.14 4.67 -12.73
C LEU A 5 -5.84 4.67 -13.54
N LYS A 6 -5.50 5.80 -14.19
CA LYS A 6 -4.26 5.94 -14.96
C LYS A 6 -3.02 6.16 -14.07
N LYS A 7 -3.19 6.76 -12.90
CA LYS A 7 -2.07 7.10 -12.00
C LYS A 7 -1.73 6.03 -10.97
N TYR A 8 -2.73 5.25 -10.54
CA TYR A 8 -2.60 4.24 -9.47
C TYR A 8 -3.15 2.86 -9.89
N PRO A 9 -2.78 2.34 -11.09
CA PRO A 9 -3.38 1.10 -11.59
C PRO A 9 -3.04 -0.11 -10.74
N ILE A 10 -1.81 -0.21 -10.23
CA ILE A 10 -1.35 -1.37 -9.46
C ILE A 10 -1.99 -1.36 -8.07
N SER A 11 -1.99 -0.20 -7.40
CA SER A 11 -2.63 -0.07 -6.08
C SER A 11 -4.13 -0.36 -6.13
N LEU A 12 -4.82 0.09 -7.18
CA LEU A 12 -6.25 -0.22 -7.35
C LEU A 12 -6.50 -1.71 -7.58
N THR A 13 -5.61 -2.39 -8.31
CA THR A 13 -5.67 -3.85 -8.48
C THR A 13 -5.46 -4.56 -7.13
N ILE A 14 -4.48 -4.12 -6.34
CA ILE A 14 -4.23 -4.69 -5.00
C ILE A 14 -5.44 -4.46 -4.09
N ILE A 15 -6.06 -3.28 -4.09
CA ILE A 15 -7.29 -3.00 -3.31
C ILE A 15 -8.39 -3.99 -3.70
N ALA A 16 -8.62 -4.20 -5.00
CA ALA A 16 -9.63 -5.15 -5.45
C ALA A 16 -9.34 -6.59 -4.99
N VAL A 17 -8.07 -7.01 -5.04
CA VAL A 17 -7.63 -8.32 -4.55
C VAL A 17 -7.80 -8.43 -3.04
N VAL A 18 -7.45 -7.41 -2.26
CA VAL A 18 -7.63 -7.39 -0.80
C VAL A 18 -9.09 -7.53 -0.44
N ILE A 19 -9.99 -6.76 -1.07
CA ILE A 19 -11.44 -6.85 -0.86
C ILE A 19 -11.94 -8.25 -1.23
N TYR A 20 -11.54 -8.78 -2.37
CA TYR A 20 -11.92 -10.12 -2.80
C TYR A 20 -11.51 -11.19 -1.78
N LEU A 21 -10.24 -11.21 -1.36
CA LEU A 21 -9.72 -12.17 -0.38
C LEU A 21 -10.34 -12.02 1.01
N SER A 22 -10.80 -10.82 1.36
CA SER A 22 -11.44 -10.55 2.65
C SER A 22 -12.86 -11.11 2.73
N PHE A 23 -13.61 -11.09 1.62
CA PHE A 23 -15.03 -11.51 1.61
C PHE A 23 -15.27 -12.88 0.97
N PHE A 24 -14.35 -13.39 0.17
CA PHE A 24 -14.48 -14.70 -0.43
C PHE A 24 -13.58 -15.72 0.28
N LYS A 25 -14.19 -16.85 0.66
CA LYS A 25 -13.44 -17.94 1.30
C LYS A 25 -12.45 -18.51 0.28
N PRO A 26 -11.13 -18.39 0.49
CA PRO A 26 -10.19 -19.07 -0.37
C PRO A 26 -10.40 -20.58 -0.27
N PRO A 27 -10.20 -21.35 -1.36
CA PRO A 27 -10.20 -22.81 -1.27
C PRO A 27 -9.21 -23.21 -0.17
N SER A 28 -9.63 -24.13 0.71
CA SER A 28 -8.87 -24.53 1.89
C SER A 28 -7.49 -25.07 1.51
N LEU A 29 -6.51 -24.18 1.43
CA LEU A 29 -5.11 -24.55 1.41
C LEU A 29 -4.77 -25.04 2.82
N GLU A 30 -4.19 -26.22 2.93
CA GLU A 30 -3.77 -26.82 4.24
C GLU A 30 -2.78 -25.94 5.03
N VAL A 31 -2.22 -24.93 4.38
CA VAL A 31 -1.36 -23.89 4.95
C VAL A 31 -2.06 -23.09 6.07
N GLY A 32 -3.40 -23.05 6.10
CA GLY A 32 -4.18 -22.38 7.16
C GLY A 32 -4.12 -23.05 8.54
N LYS A 33 -3.49 -24.22 8.68
CA LYS A 33 -3.32 -24.91 9.97
C LYS A 33 -2.17 -24.36 10.82
N ILE A 34 -1.29 -23.51 10.27
CA ILE A 34 -0.19 -22.91 11.01
C ILE A 34 -0.70 -21.69 11.75
N VAL A 35 -0.68 -21.74 13.09
CA VAL A 35 -1.09 -20.64 13.96
C VAL A 35 -0.31 -19.36 13.61
N GLY A 36 -1.02 -18.30 13.28
CA GLY A 36 -0.41 -16.98 13.00
C GLY A 36 -0.08 -16.69 11.54
N ILE A 37 -0.20 -17.65 10.62
CA ILE A 37 0.06 -17.39 9.19
C ILE A 37 -0.92 -16.39 8.58
N ASP A 38 -2.14 -16.37 9.10
CA ASP A 38 -3.19 -15.42 8.71
C ASP A 38 -2.75 -13.97 9.01
N LYS A 39 -2.22 -13.72 10.20
CA LYS A 39 -1.69 -12.40 10.61
C LYS A 39 -0.50 -11.95 9.77
N VAL A 40 0.37 -12.88 9.39
CA VAL A 40 1.48 -12.59 8.48
C VAL A 40 0.95 -12.24 7.08
N ALA A 41 -0.07 -12.94 6.60
CA ALA A 41 -0.70 -12.63 5.33
C ALA A 41 -1.33 -11.23 5.34
N HIS A 42 -2.07 -10.86 6.39
CA HIS A 42 -2.62 -9.52 6.58
C HIS A 42 -1.53 -8.44 6.59
N LEU A 43 -0.47 -8.64 7.37
CA LEU A 43 0.68 -7.75 7.40
C LEU A 43 1.30 -7.55 6.02
N CYS A 44 1.56 -8.64 5.28
CA CYS A 44 2.16 -8.59 3.95
C CYS A 44 1.24 -7.91 2.92
N MET A 45 -0.07 -8.19 2.94
CA MET A 45 -1.03 -7.57 2.03
C MET A 45 -1.08 -6.06 2.20
N TYR A 46 -1.18 -5.58 3.45
CA TYR A 46 -1.27 -4.15 3.72
C TYR A 46 0.08 -3.44 3.61
N ALA A 47 1.19 -4.12 3.88
CA ALA A 47 2.53 -3.61 3.57
C ALA A 47 2.71 -3.44 2.04
N GLY A 48 2.28 -4.42 1.26
CA GLY A 48 2.32 -4.35 -0.20
C GLY A 48 1.44 -3.23 -0.75
N LEU A 49 0.21 -3.09 -0.24
CA LEU A 49 -0.71 -2.03 -0.63
C LEU A 49 -0.14 -0.64 -0.34
N SER A 50 0.26 -0.39 0.91
CA SER A 50 0.82 0.89 1.33
C SER A 50 2.12 1.22 0.58
N GLY A 51 3.02 0.24 0.43
CA GLY A 51 4.27 0.40 -0.32
C GLY A 51 4.05 0.76 -1.78
N MET A 52 3.09 0.11 -2.45
CA MET A 52 2.76 0.44 -3.85
C MET A 52 2.12 1.82 -3.99
N LEU A 53 1.24 2.21 -3.07
CA LEU A 53 0.68 3.57 -3.04
C LEU A 53 1.79 4.62 -2.89
N TRP A 54 2.78 4.39 -2.03
CA TRP A 54 3.96 5.24 -1.90
C TRP A 54 4.77 5.31 -3.19
N ILE A 55 5.04 4.17 -3.83
CA ILE A 55 5.82 4.11 -5.08
C ILE A 55 5.10 4.86 -6.19
N GLU A 56 3.80 4.60 -6.40
CA GLU A 56 3.02 5.27 -7.44
C GLU A 56 2.89 6.76 -7.15
N PHE A 57 2.71 7.18 -5.88
CA PHE A 57 2.71 8.57 -5.48
C PHE A 57 4.05 9.26 -5.85
N LEU A 58 5.17 8.69 -5.40
CA LEU A 58 6.51 9.26 -5.64
C LEU A 58 6.87 9.30 -7.15
N ARG A 59 6.37 8.35 -7.94
CA ARG A 59 6.54 8.35 -9.40
C ARG A 59 5.72 9.43 -10.09
N ASN A 60 4.52 9.67 -9.62
CA ASN A 60 3.57 10.60 -10.24
C ASN A 60 3.81 12.06 -9.83
N HIS A 61 4.44 12.32 -8.68
CA HIS A 61 4.75 13.67 -8.20
C HIS A 61 6.22 14.02 -8.49
N ARG A 62 6.40 15.06 -9.31
CA ARG A 62 7.73 15.41 -9.84
C ARG A 62 8.52 16.39 -8.96
N LYS A 63 7.86 17.17 -8.11
CA LYS A 63 8.51 18.18 -7.28
C LYS A 63 8.80 17.66 -5.87
N TYR A 64 9.94 18.02 -5.33
CA TYR A 64 10.37 17.62 -3.97
C TYR A 64 9.43 18.14 -2.88
N ASP A 65 8.77 19.29 -3.14
CA ASP A 65 7.83 19.96 -2.23
C ASP A 65 6.36 19.64 -2.49
N ASP A 66 6.04 18.74 -3.44
CA ASP A 66 4.67 18.31 -3.60
C ASP A 66 4.21 17.61 -2.32
N VAL A 67 3.20 18.18 -1.77
CA VAL A 67 2.63 18.04 -0.45
C VAL A 67 2.59 16.58 -0.01
N LEU A 68 3.60 16.16 0.74
CA LEU A 68 3.70 14.85 1.41
C LEU A 68 2.43 14.46 2.17
N TRP A 69 1.63 15.44 2.57
CA TRP A 69 0.34 15.23 3.20
C TRP A 69 -0.62 14.35 2.39
N HIS A 70 -0.65 14.52 1.06
CA HIS A 70 -1.47 13.65 0.21
C HIS A 70 -0.97 12.20 0.19
N ALA A 71 0.35 11.99 0.28
CA ALA A 71 0.92 10.66 0.41
C ALA A 71 0.53 10.01 1.73
N TRP A 72 0.59 10.76 2.84
CA TRP A 72 0.19 10.27 4.16
C TRP A 72 -1.29 9.89 4.20
N ILE A 73 -2.17 10.71 3.65
CA ILE A 73 -3.60 10.37 3.54
C ILE A 73 -3.79 9.13 2.67
N GLY A 74 -3.23 9.13 1.45
CA GLY A 74 -3.47 8.06 0.48
C GLY A 74 -2.81 6.73 0.84
N ALA A 75 -1.57 6.74 1.31
CA ALA A 75 -0.79 5.51 1.54
C ALA A 75 -0.81 5.03 3.01
N VAL A 76 -1.29 5.84 3.96
CA VAL A 76 -1.38 5.45 5.37
C VAL A 76 -2.83 5.46 5.85
N LEU A 77 -3.46 6.63 5.85
CA LEU A 77 -4.79 6.78 6.44
C LEU A 77 -5.85 5.94 5.70
N CYS A 78 -5.88 6.01 4.35
CA CYS A 78 -6.86 5.25 3.58
C CYS A 78 -6.74 3.73 3.75
N PRO A 79 -5.56 3.09 3.66
CA PRO A 79 -5.42 1.67 3.95
C PRO A 79 -5.84 1.27 5.37
N VAL A 80 -5.50 2.08 6.39
CA VAL A 80 -5.90 1.81 7.78
C VAL A 80 -7.42 1.88 7.94
N LEU A 81 -8.06 2.93 7.41
CA LEU A 81 -9.52 3.05 7.45
C LEU A 81 -10.22 1.93 6.68
N MET A 82 -9.69 1.56 5.52
CA MET A 82 -10.19 0.44 4.73
C MET A 82 -10.07 -0.88 5.50
N SER A 83 -8.95 -1.11 6.17
CA SER A 83 -8.75 -2.29 7.03
C SER A 83 -9.78 -2.36 8.14
N GLY A 84 -9.95 -1.27 8.90
CA GLY A 84 -10.95 -1.22 9.96
C GLY A 84 -12.39 -1.44 9.45
N ALA A 85 -12.72 -0.85 8.31
CA ALA A 85 -14.03 -1.05 7.68
C ALA A 85 -14.25 -2.52 7.26
N ILE A 86 -13.22 -3.18 6.70
CA ILE A 86 -13.30 -4.59 6.32
C ILE A 86 -13.52 -5.48 7.55
N GLU A 87 -12.76 -5.27 8.64
CA GLU A 87 -12.92 -6.04 9.88
C GLU A 87 -14.33 -5.89 10.48
N LEU A 88 -14.84 -4.66 10.51
CA LEU A 88 -16.22 -4.41 10.96
C LEU A 88 -17.25 -5.09 10.05
N LEU A 89 -17.09 -5.02 8.74
CA LEU A 89 -18.00 -5.69 7.81
C LEU A 89 -17.91 -7.22 7.93
N GLN A 90 -16.73 -7.78 8.19
CA GLN A 90 -16.57 -9.20 8.44
C GLN A 90 -17.31 -9.64 9.71
N GLU A 91 -17.21 -8.86 10.80
CA GLU A 91 -17.90 -9.15 12.05
C GLU A 91 -19.44 -9.13 11.89
N TYR A 92 -19.98 -8.13 11.20
CA TYR A 92 -21.43 -7.96 11.11
C TYR A 92 -22.08 -8.61 9.89
N CYS A 93 -21.36 -8.82 8.81
CA CYS A 93 -21.93 -9.27 7.53
C CYS A 93 -21.52 -10.68 7.12
N THR A 94 -20.59 -11.33 7.83
CA THR A 94 -20.17 -12.69 7.47
C THR A 94 -20.43 -13.67 8.64
N THR A 95 -20.90 -14.87 8.31
CA THR A 95 -21.17 -15.92 9.31
C THR A 95 -20.01 -16.90 9.48
N TYR A 96 -19.01 -16.86 8.59
CA TYR A 96 -17.92 -17.83 8.53
C TYR A 96 -16.56 -17.22 8.93
N ARG A 97 -16.47 -15.89 9.07
CA ARG A 97 -15.28 -15.17 9.50
C ARG A 97 -15.69 -13.99 10.37
N GLY A 98 -15.31 -14.03 11.63
CA GLY A 98 -15.45 -12.88 12.54
C GLY A 98 -14.33 -11.88 12.32
N GLY A 99 -14.56 -10.61 12.62
CA GLY A 99 -13.52 -9.59 12.69
C GLY A 99 -12.53 -9.91 13.82
N ASP A 100 -11.24 -9.85 13.54
CA ASP A 100 -10.18 -10.06 14.54
C ASP A 100 -9.37 -8.78 14.73
N TRP A 101 -9.38 -8.23 15.94
CA TRP A 101 -8.57 -7.07 16.29
C TRP A 101 -7.08 -7.27 16.07
N PHE A 102 -6.59 -8.52 16.18
CA PHE A 102 -5.19 -8.84 15.91
C PHE A 102 -4.87 -8.75 14.41
N ASP A 103 -5.82 -9.06 13.53
CA ASP A 103 -5.67 -8.91 12.09
C ASP A 103 -5.63 -7.41 11.73
N PHE A 104 -6.49 -6.60 12.36
CA PHE A 104 -6.42 -5.15 12.23
C PHE A 104 -5.08 -4.57 12.69
N LEU A 105 -4.55 -5.03 13.83
CA LEU A 105 -3.22 -4.62 14.29
C LEU A 105 -2.11 -5.06 13.34
N ALA A 106 -2.18 -6.28 12.79
CA ALA A 106 -1.23 -6.75 11.79
C ALA A 106 -1.24 -5.87 10.53
N ASN A 107 -2.44 -5.44 10.08
CA ASN A 107 -2.60 -4.51 8.96
C ASN A 107 -1.95 -3.15 9.23
N ILE A 108 -2.17 -2.58 10.42
CA ILE A 108 -1.52 -1.31 10.84
C ILE A 108 0.00 -1.46 10.88
N CYS A 109 0.52 -2.57 11.42
CA CYS A 109 1.96 -2.86 11.43
C CYS A 109 2.52 -2.91 10.00
N GLY A 110 1.82 -3.59 9.07
CA GLY A 110 2.20 -3.66 7.67
C GLY A 110 2.29 -2.29 7.01
N VAL A 111 1.24 -1.46 7.18
CA VAL A 111 1.21 -0.08 6.67
C VAL A 111 2.34 0.75 7.26
N THR A 112 2.60 0.63 8.56
CA THR A 112 3.65 1.39 9.25
C THR A 112 5.03 1.01 8.74
N LEU A 113 5.34 -0.28 8.64
CA LEU A 113 6.63 -0.77 8.14
C LEU A 113 6.87 -0.33 6.69
N ALA A 114 5.87 -0.47 5.82
CA ALA A 114 5.96 -0.02 4.43
C ALA A 114 6.17 1.50 4.33
N THR A 115 5.50 2.27 5.17
CA THR A 115 5.63 3.73 5.21
C THR A 115 7.03 4.16 5.66
N LEU A 116 7.55 3.57 6.74
CA LEU A 116 8.90 3.85 7.22
C LEU A 116 9.94 3.53 6.14
N PHE A 117 9.84 2.35 5.52
CA PHE A 117 10.73 1.96 4.43
C PHE A 117 10.61 2.91 3.23
N SER A 118 9.39 3.26 2.83
CA SER A 118 9.16 4.14 1.69
C SER A 118 9.67 5.56 1.95
N TYR A 119 9.48 6.09 3.15
CA TYR A 119 9.90 7.43 3.51
C TYR A 119 11.42 7.55 3.64
N PHE A 120 12.09 6.61 4.32
CA PHE A 120 13.52 6.69 4.61
C PHE A 120 14.40 6.11 3.49
N VAL A 121 13.91 5.13 2.72
CA VAL A 121 14.69 4.42 1.71
C VAL A 121 14.24 4.76 0.29
N LEU A 122 12.96 4.53 -0.03
CA LEU A 122 12.48 4.69 -1.41
C LEU A 122 12.45 6.16 -1.85
N ARG A 123 12.00 7.06 -0.99
CA ARG A 123 11.90 8.49 -1.31
C ARG A 123 13.27 9.08 -1.68
N PRO A 124 14.33 8.98 -0.87
CA PRO A 124 15.64 9.55 -1.22
C PRO A 124 16.23 8.86 -2.46
N TRP A 125 16.03 7.56 -2.62
CA TRP A 125 16.51 6.82 -3.79
C TRP A 125 15.85 7.24 -5.11
N ILE A 126 14.53 7.39 -5.13
CA ILE A 126 13.77 7.83 -6.30
C ILE A 126 14.12 9.29 -6.63
N MET A 127 14.26 10.16 -5.62
CA MET A 127 14.58 11.57 -5.82
C MET A 127 16.00 11.76 -6.38
N LYS A 128 17.00 11.02 -5.86
CA LYS A 128 18.38 11.05 -6.41
C LYS A 128 18.42 10.65 -7.88
N ARG A 129 17.68 9.62 -8.29
CA ARG A 129 17.61 9.22 -9.70
C ARG A 129 16.99 10.30 -10.59
N LYS A 130 15.94 10.97 -10.13
CA LYS A 130 15.29 12.05 -10.89
C LYS A 130 16.24 13.24 -11.08
N ILE A 131 17.00 13.63 -10.06
CA ILE A 131 17.98 14.74 -10.14
C ILE A 131 19.10 14.37 -11.12
N GLY A 132 19.64 13.15 -11.06
CA GLY A 132 20.70 12.70 -11.96
C GLY A 132 20.28 12.73 -13.44
N ILE A 133 19.07 12.33 -13.74
CA ILE A 133 18.51 12.38 -15.11
C ILE A 133 18.35 13.84 -15.57
N CYS A 134 17.88 14.73 -14.70
CA CYS A 134 17.69 16.15 -15.03
C CYS A 134 19.04 16.83 -15.34
N LEU A 135 20.09 16.53 -14.58
CA LEU A 135 21.43 17.08 -14.81
C LEU A 135 22.06 16.58 -16.13
N LEU A 136 21.80 15.33 -16.52
CA LEU A 136 22.26 14.79 -17.81
C LEU A 136 21.63 15.51 -19.03
N TYR A 137 20.39 15.93 -18.90
CA TYR A 137 19.68 16.65 -19.97
C TYR A 137 20.00 18.16 -20.02
N THR A 138 20.50 18.75 -18.95
CA THR A 138 20.85 20.18 -18.86
C THR A 138 22.33 20.48 -19.05
N SER A 139 23.17 19.45 -19.27
CA SER A 139 24.59 19.65 -19.60
C SER A 139 24.69 20.32 -20.99
N PRO A 140 25.27 21.53 -21.09
CA PRO A 140 25.50 22.18 -22.37
C PRO A 140 26.43 21.32 -23.23
N SER A 141 26.02 21.06 -24.47
CA SER A 141 26.87 20.38 -25.46
C SER A 141 28.20 21.16 -25.57
N PRO A 142 29.33 20.50 -25.44
CA PRO A 142 30.60 21.17 -25.74
C PRO A 142 30.61 21.60 -27.21
N ARG A 143 30.85 22.88 -27.43
CA ARG A 143 31.07 23.45 -28.76
C ARG A 143 32.45 23.08 -29.25
#